data_5c547bafcb97fcc36bb43f3e9f5d62a5
#
_entry.id   5c547bafcb97fcc36bb43f3e9f5d62a5
#
_cell.length_a   1.000
_cell.length_b   1.000
_cell.length_c   1.000
_cell.angle_alpha   90.00
_cell.angle_beta   90.00
_cell.angle_gamma   90.00
#
_symmetry.space_group_name_H-M   'P 1'
#
loop_
_entity.id
_entity.type
_entity.pdbx_description
1 polymer ?
#
loop_
_entity_poly.entity_id
_entity_poly.type
_entity_poly.pdbx_seq_one_letter_code
_entity_poly.pdbx_strand_id
1 'polypeptide(L)'
;TVTYTVPATTCGPVGTSTASIVITALPTAAITYAGTPFCTSLTTGQAVTLTGTAGYTGGTYSGTAGLTIDATTGAITPSTSTPGNHTITYTIPAAAGCASVTTTTTIVITKVPTAAITYSGTPFCTSLSTGQAVTLTGTDAFTGGTYSSTTGLTVDATTGAITPSTSTAGNYVVTYTAPASAGCAAVP
;
A
#
# COMPACT_ATOMS: atom_id res chain seq x y z
N THR A 1 41.39 0.83 24.70
CA THR A 1 42.09 1.19 25.96
C THR A 1 43.20 2.15 25.62
N VAL A 2 43.29 3.25 26.35
CA VAL A 2 44.41 4.21 26.29
C VAL A 2 45.26 3.99 27.54
N THR A 3 46.56 3.80 27.37
CA THR A 3 47.51 3.58 28.47
C THR A 3 48.44 4.78 28.58
N TYR A 4 48.52 5.34 29.77
CA TYR A 4 49.54 6.31 30.13
C TYR A 4 50.59 5.65 31.02
N THR A 5 51.84 5.73 30.63
CA THR A 5 52.94 5.13 31.38
C THR A 5 53.81 6.26 31.91
N VAL A 6 53.99 6.32 33.22
CA VAL A 6 54.97 7.21 33.88
C VAL A 6 56.29 6.51 33.86
N PRO A 7 57.35 7.12 33.28
CA PRO A 7 58.70 6.52 33.28
C PRO A 7 59.23 6.33 34.71
N ALA A 8 60.05 5.31 34.89
CA ALA A 8 60.75 5.08 36.16
C ALA A 8 61.61 6.27 36.50
N THR A 9 61.56 6.72 37.76
CA THR A 9 62.49 7.74 38.35
C THR A 9 63.33 7.06 39.36
N THR A 10 64.44 7.75 39.84
CA THR A 10 65.36 7.24 40.86
C THR A 10 64.69 6.89 42.18
N CYS A 11 63.44 7.26 42.39
CA CYS A 11 62.67 7.04 43.63
C CYS A 11 61.38 6.24 43.48
N GLY A 12 61.02 5.66 42.31
CA GLY A 12 59.77 4.93 42.18
C GLY A 12 59.71 4.02 40.98
N PRO A 13 58.91 2.93 41.06
CA PRO A 13 58.67 2.04 39.93
C PRO A 13 57.86 2.72 38.83
N VAL A 14 57.89 2.14 37.61
CA VAL A 14 57.01 2.53 36.49
C VAL A 14 55.56 2.43 36.92
N GLY A 15 54.83 3.53 36.85
CA GLY A 15 53.39 3.55 37.06
C GLY A 15 52.64 3.54 35.72
N THR A 16 51.56 2.75 35.62
CA THR A 16 50.69 2.73 34.47
C THR A 16 49.25 3.04 34.88
N SER A 17 48.55 3.84 34.09
CA SER A 17 47.12 4.07 34.22
C SER A 17 46.46 3.81 32.87
N THR A 18 45.31 3.15 32.89
CA THR A 18 44.55 2.83 31.65
C THR A 18 43.13 3.37 31.72
N ALA A 19 42.62 3.83 30.58
CA ALA A 19 41.22 4.18 30.39
C ALA A 19 40.66 3.42 29.19
N SER A 20 39.45 2.92 29.34
CA SER A 20 38.73 2.31 28.21
C SER A 20 37.83 3.34 27.51
N ILE A 21 37.94 3.41 26.21
CA ILE A 21 37.12 4.27 25.35
C ILE A 21 36.34 3.36 24.42
N VAL A 22 35.03 3.60 24.29
CA VAL A 22 34.15 2.93 23.33
C VAL A 22 33.76 3.95 22.28
N ILE A 23 33.90 3.58 21.02
CA ILE A 23 33.40 4.34 19.87
C ILE A 23 32.34 3.47 19.22
N THR A 24 31.10 3.98 19.12
CA THR A 24 29.98 3.30 18.52
C THR A 24 29.75 3.80 17.11
N ALA A 25 29.38 2.88 16.20
CA ALA A 25 29.01 3.24 14.84
C ALA A 25 27.59 3.85 14.83
N LEU A 26 27.38 4.87 13.98
CA LEU A 26 26.05 5.41 13.74
C LEU A 26 25.18 4.33 13.07
N PRO A 27 23.94 4.05 13.55
CA PRO A 27 23.06 3.10 12.92
C PRO A 27 22.61 3.56 11.54
N THR A 28 22.36 2.60 10.64
CA THR A 28 21.69 2.84 9.37
C THR A 28 20.43 1.99 9.30
N ALA A 29 19.38 2.50 8.67
CA ALA A 29 18.16 1.74 8.43
C ALA A 29 17.59 2.03 7.05
N ALA A 30 16.88 1.06 6.50
CA ALA A 30 16.04 1.19 5.32
C ALA A 30 14.71 0.49 5.58
N ILE A 31 13.61 1.09 5.14
CA ILE A 31 12.26 0.56 5.24
C ILE A 31 11.64 0.43 3.85
N THR A 32 10.97 -0.70 3.59
CA THR A 32 10.28 -0.95 2.34
C THR A 32 8.95 -1.67 2.59
N TYR A 33 7.98 -1.42 1.71
CA TYR A 33 6.69 -2.13 1.70
C TYR A 33 6.52 -2.82 0.35
N ALA A 34 6.42 -4.14 0.38
CA ALA A 34 6.13 -4.93 -0.83
C ALA A 34 4.65 -4.79 -1.20
N GLY A 35 4.35 -4.65 -2.50
CA GLY A 35 2.98 -4.66 -3.02
C GLY A 35 2.29 -3.29 -3.09
N THR A 36 2.99 -2.19 -2.81
CA THR A 36 2.42 -0.85 -3.10
C THR A 36 2.23 -0.68 -4.62
N PRO A 37 1.14 -0.07 -5.09
CA PRO A 37 0.03 0.57 -4.37
C PRO A 37 -0.90 -0.42 -3.65
N PHE A 38 -1.46 0.01 -2.51
CA PHE A 38 -2.39 -0.78 -1.69
C PHE A 38 -3.82 -0.27 -1.83
N CYS A 39 -4.77 -1.19 -2.04
CA CYS A 39 -6.18 -0.85 -2.15
C CYS A 39 -6.84 -0.65 -0.79
N THR A 40 -7.78 0.29 -0.70
CA THR A 40 -8.61 0.49 0.50
C THR A 40 -9.54 -0.69 0.83
N SER A 41 -9.63 -1.72 -0.03
CA SER A 41 -10.28 -2.99 0.30
C SER A 41 -9.48 -3.88 1.25
N LEU A 42 -8.17 -3.62 1.41
CA LEU A 42 -7.29 -4.42 2.27
C LEU A 42 -7.48 -4.02 3.73
N THR A 43 -8.06 -4.92 4.51
CA THR A 43 -8.31 -4.74 5.96
C THR A 43 -7.16 -5.26 6.83
N THR A 44 -6.32 -6.13 6.29
CA THR A 44 -5.14 -6.68 6.99
C THR A 44 -3.98 -5.70 6.96
N GLY A 45 -3.22 -5.65 8.05
CA GLY A 45 -2.01 -4.86 8.15
C GLY A 45 -0.97 -5.29 7.11
N GLN A 46 -0.44 -4.34 6.35
CA GLN A 46 0.63 -4.56 5.37
C GLN A 46 1.97 -4.37 6.06
N ALA A 47 2.77 -5.44 6.11
CA ALA A 47 4.02 -5.45 6.86
C ALA A 47 5.12 -4.62 6.19
N VAL A 48 5.94 -3.98 7.02
CA VAL A 48 7.18 -3.34 6.59
C VAL A 48 8.33 -4.35 6.60
N THR A 49 9.26 -4.20 5.67
CA THR A 49 10.58 -4.81 5.74
C THR A 49 11.56 -3.76 6.23
N LEU A 50 12.16 -4.01 7.41
CA LEU A 50 13.18 -3.17 8.01
C LEU A 50 14.53 -3.86 7.90
N THR A 51 15.52 -3.15 7.36
CA THR A 51 16.91 -3.61 7.26
C THR A 51 17.86 -2.52 7.79
N GLY A 52 19.07 -2.89 8.21
CA GLY A 52 20.03 -1.89 8.67
C GLY A 52 21.25 -2.50 9.37
N THR A 53 22.05 -1.64 9.97
CA THR A 53 23.28 -1.96 10.70
C THR A 53 23.37 -1.22 12.03
N ALA A 54 24.18 -1.72 12.96
CA ALA A 54 24.57 -1.04 14.20
C ALA A 54 23.36 -0.62 15.09
N GLY A 55 22.49 -1.59 15.48
CA GLY A 55 21.41 -1.31 16.42
C GLY A 55 20.24 -0.53 15.80
N TYR A 56 19.89 -0.83 14.56
CA TYR A 56 18.82 -0.19 13.80
C TYR A 56 17.41 -0.56 14.24
N THR A 57 17.24 -1.50 15.15
CA THR A 57 15.93 -1.95 15.68
C THR A 57 15.50 -1.13 16.90
N GLY A 58 14.22 -1.24 17.30
CA GLY A 58 13.68 -0.56 18.49
C GLY A 58 13.31 0.91 18.27
N GLY A 59 13.30 1.37 17.03
CA GLY A 59 12.78 2.69 16.66
C GLY A 59 11.26 2.71 16.53
N THR A 60 10.73 3.84 16.11
CA THR A 60 9.28 4.07 15.95
C THR A 60 8.94 4.49 14.54
N TYR A 61 7.74 4.08 14.09
CA TYR A 61 7.19 4.44 12.79
C TYR A 61 6.18 5.58 12.92
N SER A 62 6.16 6.45 11.92
CA SER A 62 5.13 7.47 11.76
C SER A 62 4.82 7.65 10.27
N GLY A 63 3.64 8.16 9.96
CA GLY A 63 3.21 8.43 8.58
C GLY A 63 2.63 9.83 8.45
N THR A 64 2.50 10.31 7.21
CA THR A 64 1.76 11.54 6.91
C THR A 64 0.30 11.42 7.36
N ALA A 65 -0.34 12.56 7.60
CA ALA A 65 -1.75 12.60 8.01
C ALA A 65 -2.64 11.78 7.06
N GLY A 66 -3.59 11.03 7.66
CA GLY A 66 -4.48 10.15 6.92
C GLY A 66 -3.97 8.72 6.70
N LEU A 67 -2.73 8.41 7.02
CA LEU A 67 -2.22 7.04 7.02
C LEU A 67 -2.42 6.38 8.38
N THR A 68 -3.07 5.23 8.40
CA THR A 68 -3.15 4.37 9.58
C THR A 68 -1.93 3.45 9.61
N ILE A 69 -1.06 3.67 10.57
CA ILE A 69 0.19 2.93 10.77
C ILE A 69 0.37 2.58 12.25
N ASP A 70 0.84 1.38 12.52
CA ASP A 70 1.25 0.96 13.86
C ASP A 70 2.65 1.49 14.14
N ALA A 71 2.79 2.30 15.18
CA ALA A 71 4.05 2.98 15.51
C ALA A 71 5.17 2.02 15.95
N THR A 72 4.85 0.82 16.38
CA THR A 72 5.81 -0.18 16.86
C THR A 72 6.22 -1.15 15.76
N THR A 73 5.23 -1.69 15.05
CA THR A 73 5.48 -2.73 14.04
C THR A 73 5.68 -2.16 12.65
N GLY A 74 5.26 -0.92 12.39
CA GLY A 74 5.26 -0.31 11.07
C GLY A 74 4.18 -0.85 10.13
N ALA A 75 3.27 -1.72 10.61
CA ALA A 75 2.20 -2.25 9.80
C ALA A 75 1.20 -1.15 9.44
N ILE A 76 0.85 -1.02 8.17
CA ILE A 76 -0.15 -0.07 7.67
C ILE A 76 -1.47 -0.76 7.39
N THR A 77 -2.60 -0.08 7.68
CA THR A 77 -3.95 -0.60 7.38
C THR A 77 -4.58 0.24 6.28
N PRO A 78 -4.59 -0.24 5.01
CA PRO A 78 -5.07 0.54 3.88
C PRO A 78 -6.56 0.92 3.97
N SER A 79 -7.42 0.04 4.52
CA SER A 79 -8.87 0.26 4.60
C SER A 79 -9.28 1.43 5.50
N THR A 80 -8.44 1.83 6.44
CA THR A 80 -8.67 2.97 7.34
C THR A 80 -7.78 4.17 7.00
N SER A 81 -6.98 4.05 5.95
CA SER A 81 -6.12 5.13 5.44
C SER A 81 -6.84 5.91 4.34
N THR A 82 -6.54 7.20 4.23
CA THR A 82 -7.03 8.02 3.10
C THR A 82 -6.30 7.65 1.82
N PRO A 83 -7.00 7.61 0.65
CA PRO A 83 -6.32 7.44 -0.63
C PRO A 83 -5.33 8.57 -0.93
N GLY A 84 -4.21 8.22 -1.54
CA GLY A 84 -3.16 9.17 -1.92
C GLY A 84 -1.76 8.66 -1.66
N ASN A 85 -0.78 9.54 -1.86
CA ASN A 85 0.63 9.28 -1.56
C ASN A 85 0.90 9.55 -0.08
N HIS A 86 1.54 8.61 0.58
CA HIS A 86 1.95 8.73 1.98
C HIS A 86 3.44 8.52 2.13
N THR A 87 4.07 9.35 2.97
CA THR A 87 5.46 9.17 3.40
C THR A 87 5.47 8.56 4.78
N ILE A 88 6.25 7.51 4.95
CA ILE A 88 6.48 6.82 6.22
C ILE A 88 7.88 7.12 6.67
N THR A 89 8.03 7.45 7.94
CA THR A 89 9.31 7.74 8.59
C THR A 89 9.53 6.70 9.68
N TYR A 90 10.71 6.10 9.67
CA TYR A 90 11.21 5.30 10.78
C TYR A 90 12.29 6.08 11.52
N THR A 91 12.19 6.19 12.83
CA THR A 91 13.11 6.96 13.67
C THR A 91 13.79 6.03 14.67
N ILE A 92 15.10 5.91 14.58
CA ILE A 92 15.95 5.26 15.57
C ILE A 92 16.27 6.30 16.64
N PRO A 93 15.99 6.06 17.93
CA PRO A 93 16.27 7.02 18.97
C PRO A 93 17.78 7.20 19.19
N ALA A 94 18.18 8.35 19.72
CA ALA A 94 19.54 8.59 20.15
C ALA A 94 19.96 7.56 21.20
N ALA A 95 21.10 6.93 21.02
CA ALA A 95 21.63 5.91 21.93
C ALA A 95 23.15 5.80 21.83
N ALA A 96 23.80 5.38 22.94
CA ALA A 96 25.24 5.08 23.01
C ALA A 96 26.15 6.22 22.48
N GLY A 97 25.76 7.47 22.71
CA GLY A 97 26.49 8.64 22.23
C GLY A 97 26.23 9.07 20.79
N CYS A 98 25.40 8.32 20.05
CA CYS A 98 24.96 8.68 18.70
C CYS A 98 23.66 9.47 18.74
N ALA A 99 23.48 10.42 17.83
CA ALA A 99 22.23 11.13 17.60
C ALA A 99 21.15 10.19 17.01
N SER A 100 19.89 10.61 17.08
CA SER A 100 18.78 9.91 16.41
C SER A 100 18.97 9.88 14.89
N VAL A 101 18.53 8.80 14.26
CA VAL A 101 18.59 8.61 12.79
C VAL A 101 17.19 8.36 12.26
N THR A 102 16.87 9.00 11.14
CA THR A 102 15.60 8.80 10.44
C THR A 102 15.82 8.25 9.04
N THR A 103 14.90 7.39 8.59
CA THR A 103 14.79 6.96 7.18
C THR A 103 13.34 7.04 6.74
N THR A 104 13.11 7.28 5.45
CA THR A 104 11.77 7.44 4.89
C THR A 104 11.54 6.56 3.68
N THR A 105 10.29 6.19 3.45
CA THR A 105 9.81 5.58 2.20
C THR A 105 8.44 6.14 1.83
N THR A 106 8.03 5.96 0.60
CA THR A 106 6.71 6.38 0.11
C THR A 106 5.90 5.18 -0.33
N ILE A 107 4.59 5.24 -0.09
CA ILE A 107 3.60 4.28 -0.55
C ILE A 107 2.41 5.02 -1.16
N VAL A 108 1.59 4.28 -1.91
CA VAL A 108 0.34 4.78 -2.48
C VAL A 108 -0.83 3.96 -1.93
N ILE A 109 -1.85 4.64 -1.43
CA ILE A 109 -3.15 4.05 -1.10
C ILE A 109 -4.12 4.41 -2.22
N THR A 110 -4.76 3.40 -2.83
CA THR A 110 -5.74 3.57 -3.91
C THR A 110 -7.14 3.26 -3.41
N LYS A 111 -8.10 4.02 -3.89
CA LYS A 111 -9.51 3.80 -3.58
C LYS A 111 -10.07 2.67 -4.45
N VAL A 112 -10.97 1.86 -3.88
CA VAL A 112 -11.77 0.89 -4.64
C VAL A 112 -12.57 1.63 -5.69
N PRO A 113 -12.52 1.23 -6.99
CA PRO A 113 -13.38 1.82 -8.01
C PRO A 113 -14.86 1.49 -7.74
N THR A 114 -15.74 2.40 -8.11
CA THR A 114 -17.18 2.18 -8.12
C THR A 114 -17.70 2.29 -9.55
N ALA A 115 -18.66 1.45 -9.92
CA ALA A 115 -19.32 1.51 -11.22
C ALA A 115 -20.83 1.31 -11.06
N ALA A 116 -21.58 1.96 -11.93
CA ALA A 116 -23.02 1.75 -12.08
C ALA A 116 -23.37 1.68 -13.57
N ILE A 117 -24.26 0.76 -13.91
CA ILE A 117 -24.73 0.57 -15.27
C ILE A 117 -26.23 0.81 -15.35
N THR A 118 -26.68 1.42 -16.43
CA THR A 118 -28.11 1.63 -16.72
C THR A 118 -28.40 1.41 -18.19
N TYR A 119 -29.57 0.84 -18.47
CA TYR A 119 -30.12 0.73 -19.83
C TYR A 119 -31.37 1.59 -19.91
N SER A 120 -31.35 2.59 -20.79
CA SER A 120 -32.53 3.41 -21.07
C SER A 120 -33.49 2.65 -22.02
N GLY A 121 -34.81 2.79 -21.80
CA GLY A 121 -35.83 2.21 -22.68
C GLY A 121 -36.26 0.78 -22.35
N THR A 122 -35.78 0.20 -21.24
CA THR A 122 -36.34 -1.10 -20.78
C THR A 122 -37.83 -0.95 -20.37
N PRO A 123 -38.70 -1.91 -20.67
CA PRO A 123 -38.46 -3.21 -21.28
C PRO A 123 -38.19 -3.15 -22.81
N PHE A 124 -37.35 -4.05 -23.30
CA PHE A 124 -37.03 -4.15 -24.74
C PHE A 124 -37.83 -5.26 -25.42
N CYS A 125 -38.25 -4.99 -26.64
CA CYS A 125 -38.96 -6.01 -27.45
C CYS A 125 -37.96 -6.88 -28.23
N THR A 126 -38.22 -8.18 -28.35
CA THR A 126 -37.40 -9.10 -29.15
C THR A 126 -37.41 -8.81 -30.64
N SER A 127 -38.23 -7.87 -31.14
CA SER A 127 -38.17 -7.37 -32.52
C SER A 127 -37.00 -6.40 -32.76
N LEU A 128 -36.34 -5.90 -31.74
CA LEU A 128 -35.22 -4.96 -31.84
C LEU A 128 -33.93 -5.70 -32.19
N SER A 129 -33.45 -5.50 -33.43
CA SER A 129 -32.20 -6.11 -33.93
C SER A 129 -30.95 -5.23 -33.68
N THR A 130 -31.14 -3.94 -33.38
CA THR A 130 -30.04 -3.05 -33.06
C THR A 130 -29.62 -3.23 -31.61
N GLY A 131 -28.30 -3.18 -31.36
CA GLY A 131 -27.75 -3.22 -30.01
C GLY A 131 -28.25 -2.05 -29.13
N GLN A 132 -28.76 -2.36 -27.97
CA GLN A 132 -29.19 -1.37 -26.98
C GLN A 132 -28.04 -1.01 -26.09
N ALA A 133 -27.61 0.25 -26.13
CA ALA A 133 -26.42 0.73 -25.44
C ALA A 133 -26.63 0.78 -23.92
N VAL A 134 -25.57 0.50 -23.18
CA VAL A 134 -25.46 0.72 -21.75
C VAL A 134 -24.89 2.10 -21.47
N THR A 135 -25.36 2.74 -20.40
CA THR A 135 -24.69 3.89 -19.80
C THR A 135 -23.89 3.40 -18.61
N LEU A 136 -22.58 3.58 -18.67
CA LEU A 136 -21.64 3.25 -17.58
C LEU A 136 -21.20 4.55 -16.90
N THR A 137 -21.35 4.62 -15.58
CA THR A 137 -20.87 5.72 -14.74
C THR A 137 -20.07 5.16 -13.56
N GLY A 138 -19.19 5.97 -12.96
CA GLY A 138 -18.41 5.50 -11.83
C GLY A 138 -17.36 6.49 -11.37
N THR A 139 -16.53 6.05 -10.43
CA THR A 139 -15.40 6.81 -9.89
C THR A 139 -14.13 5.95 -9.92
N ASP A 140 -12.99 6.63 -9.97
CA ASP A 140 -11.66 6.02 -10.00
C ASP A 140 -11.45 5.18 -11.28
N ALA A 141 -10.69 4.09 -11.25
CA ALA A 141 -10.36 3.28 -12.42
C ALA A 141 -11.50 2.29 -12.79
N PHE A 142 -12.70 2.82 -13.08
CA PHE A 142 -13.88 1.98 -13.35
C PHE A 142 -14.05 1.58 -14.82
N THR A 143 -13.32 2.16 -15.77
CA THR A 143 -13.46 1.87 -17.22
C THR A 143 -12.59 0.70 -17.66
N GLY A 144 -12.92 0.10 -18.83
CA GLY A 144 -12.15 -1.00 -19.40
C GLY A 144 -12.43 -2.37 -18.80
N GLY A 145 -13.52 -2.53 -18.03
CA GLY A 145 -13.99 -3.80 -17.51
C GLY A 145 -14.79 -4.60 -18.52
N THR A 146 -15.48 -5.62 -18.03
CA THR A 146 -16.26 -6.56 -18.87
C THR A 146 -17.70 -6.69 -18.39
N TYR A 147 -18.59 -6.94 -19.34
CA TYR A 147 -20.00 -7.19 -19.09
C TYR A 147 -20.31 -8.68 -19.19
N SER A 148 -21.21 -9.13 -18.34
CA SER A 148 -21.76 -10.47 -18.35
C SER A 148 -23.24 -10.45 -17.97
N SER A 149 -23.98 -11.52 -18.30
CA SER A 149 -25.38 -11.65 -17.91
C SER A 149 -25.72 -13.09 -17.56
N THR A 150 -26.89 -13.26 -16.95
CA THR A 150 -27.54 -14.56 -16.82
C THR A 150 -27.87 -15.15 -18.22
N THR A 151 -27.87 -16.48 -18.30
CA THR A 151 -28.09 -17.23 -19.56
C THR A 151 -29.40 -16.83 -20.24
N GLY A 152 -29.36 -16.60 -21.54
CA GLY A 152 -30.52 -16.25 -22.37
C GLY A 152 -30.53 -14.81 -22.87
N LEU A 153 -29.68 -13.92 -22.32
CA LEU A 153 -29.47 -12.57 -22.83
C LEU A 153 -28.21 -12.52 -23.70
N THR A 154 -28.32 -11.96 -24.90
CA THR A 154 -27.17 -11.63 -25.72
C THR A 154 -26.63 -10.26 -25.32
N VAL A 155 -25.45 -10.25 -24.69
CA VAL A 155 -24.72 -9.05 -24.29
C VAL A 155 -23.31 -9.07 -24.86
N ASP A 156 -22.86 -7.93 -25.38
CA ASP A 156 -21.48 -7.76 -25.83
C ASP A 156 -20.59 -7.53 -24.58
N ALA A 157 -19.61 -8.40 -24.39
CA ALA A 157 -18.78 -8.40 -23.18
C ALA A 157 -17.88 -7.14 -23.04
N THR A 158 -17.61 -6.43 -24.13
CA THR A 158 -16.74 -5.24 -24.15
C THR A 158 -17.55 -3.95 -24.06
N THR A 159 -18.61 -3.84 -24.86
CA THR A 159 -19.40 -2.62 -24.96
C THR A 159 -20.61 -2.59 -24.02
N GLY A 160 -21.04 -3.75 -23.51
CA GLY A 160 -22.26 -3.90 -22.72
C GLY A 160 -23.54 -3.78 -23.53
N ALA A 161 -23.48 -3.65 -24.87
CA ALA A 161 -24.67 -3.57 -25.71
C ALA A 161 -25.43 -4.89 -25.70
N ILE A 162 -26.74 -4.83 -25.46
CA ILE A 162 -27.63 -6.01 -25.52
C ILE A 162 -28.34 -6.06 -26.83
N THR A 163 -28.53 -7.28 -27.41
CA THR A 163 -29.29 -7.49 -28.66
C THR A 163 -30.57 -8.26 -28.35
N PRO A 164 -31.72 -7.57 -28.24
CA PRO A 164 -32.97 -8.20 -27.85
C PRO A 164 -33.46 -9.29 -28.82
N SER A 165 -33.23 -9.11 -30.13
CA SER A 165 -33.69 -10.07 -31.16
C SER A 165 -33.04 -11.46 -31.11
N THR A 166 -31.86 -11.55 -30.50
CA THR A 166 -31.13 -12.82 -30.30
C THR A 166 -31.20 -13.31 -28.85
N SER A 167 -31.95 -12.59 -28.01
CA SER A 167 -32.18 -12.95 -26.61
C SER A 167 -33.52 -13.67 -26.44
N THR A 168 -33.60 -14.54 -25.44
CA THR A 168 -34.87 -15.14 -25.02
C THR A 168 -35.68 -14.12 -24.20
N ALA A 169 -37.02 -14.11 -24.35
CA ALA A 169 -37.85 -13.25 -23.52
C ALA A 169 -37.76 -13.65 -22.03
N GLY A 170 -37.49 -12.69 -21.14
CA GLY A 170 -37.26 -12.94 -19.71
C GLY A 170 -36.73 -11.74 -18.95
N ASN A 171 -36.49 -11.94 -17.65
CA ASN A 171 -35.81 -10.97 -16.79
C ASN A 171 -34.33 -11.36 -16.62
N TYR A 172 -33.45 -10.42 -16.81
CA TYR A 172 -32.01 -10.64 -16.77
C TYR A 172 -31.29 -9.68 -15.84
N VAL A 173 -30.20 -10.18 -15.25
CA VAL A 173 -29.23 -9.36 -14.53
C VAL A 173 -28.00 -9.21 -15.40
N VAL A 174 -27.62 -7.98 -15.68
CA VAL A 174 -26.35 -7.66 -16.33
C VAL A 174 -25.38 -7.19 -15.25
N THR A 175 -24.18 -7.77 -15.26
CA THR A 175 -23.09 -7.42 -14.32
C THR A 175 -21.96 -6.79 -15.11
N TYR A 176 -21.50 -5.64 -14.63
CA TYR A 176 -20.24 -5.03 -15.08
C TYR A 176 -19.17 -5.31 -14.03
N THR A 177 -18.02 -5.79 -14.46
CA THR A 177 -16.86 -6.01 -13.60
C THR A 177 -15.76 -5.03 -13.98
N ALA A 178 -15.48 -4.06 -13.10
CA ALA A 178 -14.37 -3.14 -13.28
C ALA A 178 -13.03 -3.90 -13.20
N PRO A 179 -12.01 -3.52 -13.98
CA PRO A 179 -10.75 -4.25 -14.02
C PRO A 179 -9.95 -4.10 -12.73
N ALA A 180 -9.10 -5.08 -12.45
CA ALA A 180 -8.07 -4.92 -11.41
C ALA A 180 -7.14 -3.77 -11.78
N SER A 181 -6.89 -2.86 -10.86
CA SER A 181 -6.06 -1.67 -11.10
C SER A 181 -5.41 -1.16 -9.82
N ALA A 182 -4.17 -0.71 -9.92
CA ALA A 182 -3.45 0.03 -8.87
C ALA A 182 -3.56 -0.64 -7.48
N GLY A 183 -3.33 -1.96 -7.41
CA GLY A 183 -3.40 -2.73 -6.17
C GLY A 183 -4.80 -3.16 -5.74
N CYS A 184 -5.87 -2.68 -6.41
CA CYS A 184 -7.23 -3.16 -6.20
C CYS A 184 -7.53 -4.37 -7.10
N ALA A 185 -8.22 -5.38 -6.55
CA ALA A 185 -8.79 -6.48 -7.33
C ALA A 185 -9.93 -5.97 -8.23
N ALA A 186 -10.31 -6.78 -9.22
CA ALA A 186 -11.51 -6.53 -10.03
C ALA A 186 -12.76 -6.47 -9.14
N VAL A 187 -13.67 -5.54 -9.44
CA VAL A 187 -14.89 -5.29 -8.64
C VAL A 187 -16.12 -5.42 -9.55
N PRO A 188 -17.06 -6.33 -9.22
CA PRO A 188 -18.34 -6.46 -9.93
C PRO A 188 -19.33 -5.36 -9.59
#